data_ad28ce912a9287cc77671446dce5bf89
#
_entry.id   ad28ce912a9287cc77671446dce5bf89
#
_cell.length_a   1.000
_cell.length_b   1.000
_cell.length_c   1.000
_cell.angle_alpha   90.00
_cell.angle_beta   90.00
_cell.angle_gamma   90.00
#
_symmetry.space_group_name_H-M   'P 1'
#
loop_
_entity.id
_entity.type
_entity.pdbx_description
1 polymer ?
#
loop_
_entity_poly.entity_id
_entity_poly.type
_entity_poly.pdbx_seq_one_letter_code
_entity_poly.pdbx_strand_id
1 'polypeptide(L)'
;DDKSWDIARELKEFAKVLLNENDVTQLKKLKNKTLQEFTALKSHLRKENKAIESGFVDIGKKGLEIIDSMNLEHNDFYRSMLPNHFKNLAFDFLKTKFFDQSKLRERIEENTFYSKSKSEDVKTAIEQTLPPLLELYTQSEKLYQEFTRNSLVMKSLIPLAVLKHINASLEEIKEQNNLHLNAEFNQIISDQIRNEPVPFIYERLGEKYSYYFIDEMQDTSVL
;
A
#
# COMPACT_ATOMS: atom_id res chain seq x y z
N ASP A 1 -23.22 -12.41 3.93
CA ASP A 1 -21.76 -12.60 3.96
C ASP A 1 -21.42 -13.69 4.95
N ASP A 2 -21.45 -14.94 4.49
CA ASP A 2 -20.91 -16.09 5.22
C ASP A 2 -19.41 -15.94 5.33
N LYS A 3 -18.94 -15.10 6.24
CA LYS A 3 -17.55 -15.11 6.66
C LYS A 3 -17.33 -16.43 7.36
N SER A 4 -16.64 -17.33 6.67
CA SER A 4 -16.18 -18.58 7.26
C SER A 4 -15.52 -18.31 8.63
N TRP A 5 -16.05 -18.92 9.67
CA TRP A 5 -15.45 -18.92 11.01
C TRP A 5 -14.18 -19.75 11.09
N ASP A 6 -13.67 -20.21 9.96
CA ASP A 6 -12.44 -21.00 9.87
C ASP A 6 -11.20 -20.08 9.94
N ILE A 7 -11.00 -19.53 11.13
CA ILE A 7 -9.81 -18.76 11.47
C ILE A 7 -8.53 -19.57 11.22
N ALA A 8 -8.58 -20.89 11.38
CA ALA A 8 -7.41 -21.74 11.19
C ALA A 8 -6.93 -21.74 9.73
N ARG A 9 -7.85 -21.72 8.75
CA ARG A 9 -7.49 -21.64 7.34
C ARG A 9 -6.84 -20.30 6.99
N GLU A 10 -7.41 -19.20 7.47
CA GLU A 10 -6.83 -17.84 7.23
C GLU A 10 -5.46 -17.72 7.89
N LEU A 11 -5.29 -18.22 9.11
CA LEU A 11 -4.01 -18.21 9.81
C LEU A 11 -2.97 -19.10 9.12
N LYS A 12 -3.38 -20.26 8.57
CA LYS A 12 -2.49 -21.16 7.82
C LYS A 12 -1.97 -20.47 6.54
N GLU A 13 -2.85 -19.82 5.78
CA GLU A 13 -2.43 -19.11 4.59
C GLU A 13 -1.46 -17.96 4.95
N PHE A 14 -1.76 -17.23 6.02
CA PHE A 14 -0.89 -16.17 6.47
C PHE A 14 0.45 -16.68 7.03
N ALA A 15 0.44 -17.82 7.69
CA ALA A 15 1.65 -18.47 8.24
C ALA A 15 2.64 -18.90 7.16
N LYS A 16 2.20 -19.09 5.90
CA LYS A 16 3.11 -19.38 4.77
C LYS A 16 4.19 -18.32 4.58
N VAL A 17 3.95 -17.10 5.03
CA VAL A 17 4.95 -16.01 5.03
C VAL A 17 6.20 -16.38 5.85
N LEU A 18 6.05 -17.22 6.91
CA LEU A 18 7.17 -17.72 7.70
C LEU A 18 8.07 -18.70 6.94
N LEU A 19 7.58 -19.25 5.83
CA LEU A 19 8.32 -20.19 4.98
C LEU A 19 9.01 -19.50 3.80
N ASN A 20 8.78 -18.17 3.62
CA ASN A 20 9.38 -17.41 2.53
C ASN A 20 10.65 -16.71 3.02
N GLU A 21 11.80 -17.02 2.44
CA GLU A 21 13.11 -16.47 2.79
C GLU A 21 13.17 -14.94 2.79
N ASN A 22 12.53 -14.31 1.80
CA ASN A 22 12.52 -12.84 1.66
C ASN A 22 11.76 -12.16 2.79
N ASP A 23 10.70 -12.79 3.28
CA ASP A 23 9.81 -12.24 4.30
C ASP A 23 10.36 -12.49 5.71
N VAL A 24 11.02 -13.62 5.96
CA VAL A 24 11.61 -13.99 7.27
C VAL A 24 12.54 -12.91 7.78
N THR A 25 13.39 -12.36 6.92
CA THR A 25 14.33 -11.29 7.30
C THR A 25 13.63 -10.04 7.81
N GLN A 26 12.49 -9.65 7.19
CA GLN A 26 11.69 -8.51 7.63
C GLN A 26 10.91 -8.82 8.91
N LEU A 27 10.41 -10.05 9.03
CA LEU A 27 9.69 -10.51 10.23
C LEU A 27 10.57 -10.55 11.47
N LYS A 28 11.88 -10.84 11.33
CA LYS A 28 12.85 -10.75 12.43
C LYS A 28 12.83 -9.38 13.12
N LYS A 29 12.60 -8.28 12.37
CA LYS A 29 12.50 -6.92 12.92
C LYS A 29 11.26 -6.73 13.81
N LEU A 30 10.22 -7.52 13.60
CA LEU A 30 8.98 -7.48 14.38
C LEU A 30 9.00 -8.42 15.59
N LYS A 31 10.04 -9.28 15.74
CA LYS A 31 10.16 -10.29 16.80
C LYS A 31 10.00 -9.70 18.19
N ASN A 32 10.52 -8.51 18.42
CA ASN A 32 10.52 -7.86 19.73
C ASN A 32 9.27 -6.98 19.97
N LYS A 33 8.40 -6.82 18.97
CA LYS A 33 7.20 -5.99 19.10
C LYS A 33 6.13 -6.68 19.93
N THR A 34 5.50 -5.96 20.84
CA THR A 34 4.44 -6.47 21.71
C THR A 34 3.06 -6.27 21.08
N LEU A 35 2.08 -7.03 21.53
CA LEU A 35 0.68 -6.83 21.13
C LEU A 35 0.18 -5.41 21.45
N GLN A 36 0.65 -4.84 22.58
CA GLN A 36 0.32 -3.49 22.99
C GLN A 36 0.83 -2.45 21.98
N GLU A 37 2.06 -2.62 21.46
CA GLU A 37 2.62 -1.74 20.43
C GLU A 37 1.82 -1.82 19.10
N PHE A 38 1.41 -3.02 18.69
CA PHE A 38 0.54 -3.17 17.50
C PHE A 38 -0.82 -2.50 17.70
N THR A 39 -1.40 -2.63 18.89
CA THR A 39 -2.68 -2.01 19.23
C THR A 39 -2.57 -0.48 19.29
N ALA A 40 -1.49 0.04 19.88
CA ALA A 40 -1.20 1.46 19.94
C ALA A 40 -1.01 2.05 18.54
N LEU A 41 -0.23 1.38 17.65
CA LEU A 41 -0.05 1.78 16.26
C LEU A 41 -1.38 1.80 15.52
N LYS A 42 -2.22 0.76 15.68
CA LYS A 42 -3.55 0.71 15.07
C LYS A 42 -4.43 1.87 15.50
N SER A 43 -4.39 2.22 16.80
CA SER A 43 -5.12 3.37 17.34
C SER A 43 -4.62 4.69 16.77
N HIS A 44 -3.30 4.85 16.63
CA HIS A 44 -2.68 6.02 16.02
C HIS A 44 -3.10 6.18 14.56
N LEU A 45 -2.96 5.14 13.73
CA LEU A 45 -3.37 5.15 12.32
C LEU A 45 -4.87 5.43 12.12
N ARG A 46 -5.72 4.96 13.06
CA ARG A 46 -7.16 5.30 13.04
C ARG A 46 -7.40 6.80 13.27
N LYS A 47 -6.65 7.42 14.19
CA LYS A 47 -6.75 8.86 14.43
C LYS A 47 -6.26 9.66 13.23
N GLU A 48 -5.16 9.25 12.62
CA GLU A 48 -4.66 9.87 11.40
C GLU A 48 -5.70 9.77 10.27
N ASN A 49 -6.26 8.58 10.03
CA ASN A 49 -7.28 8.42 9.00
C ASN A 49 -8.50 9.30 9.25
N LYS A 50 -8.93 9.45 10.52
CA LYS A 50 -10.02 10.37 10.86
C LYS A 50 -9.67 11.84 10.57
N ALA A 51 -8.43 12.24 10.79
CA ALA A 51 -7.95 13.58 10.42
C ALA A 51 -7.93 13.76 8.89
N ILE A 52 -7.50 12.73 8.15
CA ILE A 52 -7.53 12.72 6.68
C ILE A 52 -8.97 12.83 6.15
N GLU A 53 -9.93 12.12 6.75
CA GLU A 53 -11.36 12.23 6.41
C GLU A 53 -11.86 13.67 6.57
N SER A 54 -11.48 14.34 7.66
CA SER A 54 -11.79 15.77 7.84
C SER A 54 -11.13 16.63 6.78
N GLY A 55 -9.88 16.32 6.40
CA GLY A 55 -9.16 16.99 5.33
C GLY A 55 -9.86 16.86 3.96
N PHE A 56 -10.46 15.70 3.65
CA PHE A 56 -11.28 15.54 2.45
C PHE A 56 -12.48 16.48 2.45
N VAL A 57 -13.19 16.58 3.58
CA VAL A 57 -14.34 17.47 3.71
C VAL A 57 -13.94 18.92 3.49
N ASP A 58 -12.81 19.35 4.07
CA ASP A 58 -12.32 20.72 3.93
C ASP A 58 -11.91 21.02 2.48
N ILE A 59 -11.20 20.11 1.82
CA ILE A 59 -10.83 20.23 0.40
C ILE A 59 -12.10 20.30 -0.46
N GLY A 60 -13.06 19.42 -0.22
CA GLY A 60 -14.32 19.37 -0.95
C GLY A 60 -15.09 20.69 -0.85
N LYS A 61 -15.25 21.24 0.36
CA LYS A 61 -15.92 22.52 0.61
C LYS A 61 -15.20 23.68 -0.07
N LYS A 62 -13.87 23.79 0.09
CA LYS A 62 -13.07 24.82 -0.55
C LYS A 62 -13.18 24.77 -2.08
N GLY A 63 -13.16 23.58 -2.68
CA GLY A 63 -13.33 23.43 -4.11
C GLY A 63 -14.70 23.90 -4.60
N LEU A 64 -15.78 23.60 -3.86
CA LEU A 64 -17.12 24.09 -4.18
C LEU A 64 -17.23 25.61 -3.99
N GLU A 65 -16.68 26.17 -2.91
CA GLU A 65 -16.64 27.62 -2.66
C GLU A 65 -15.94 28.40 -3.78
N ILE A 66 -14.84 27.87 -4.33
CA ILE A 66 -14.14 28.48 -5.46
C ILE A 66 -15.05 28.50 -6.70
N ILE A 67 -15.74 27.41 -7.00
CA ILE A 67 -16.66 27.34 -8.14
C ILE A 67 -17.81 28.32 -7.97
N ASP A 68 -18.44 28.37 -6.79
CA ASP A 68 -19.57 29.24 -6.49
C ASP A 68 -19.17 30.73 -6.51
N SER A 69 -17.95 31.06 -6.08
CA SER A 69 -17.45 32.45 -6.05
C SER A 69 -17.37 33.08 -7.44
N MET A 70 -17.24 32.29 -8.49
CA MET A 70 -17.20 32.73 -9.89
C MET A 70 -18.56 32.59 -10.59
N ASN A 71 -19.64 32.34 -9.84
CA ASN A 71 -20.99 32.10 -10.36
C ASN A 71 -21.04 30.98 -11.43
N LEU A 72 -20.18 29.96 -11.31
CA LEU A 72 -20.14 28.82 -12.22
C LEU A 72 -21.10 27.73 -11.72
N GLU A 73 -21.89 27.18 -12.65
CA GLU A 73 -22.71 26.01 -12.38
C GLU A 73 -21.91 24.71 -12.58
N HIS A 74 -22.28 23.65 -11.86
CA HIS A 74 -21.65 22.35 -12.05
C HIS A 74 -21.68 21.86 -13.51
N ASN A 75 -22.74 22.19 -14.23
CA ASN A 75 -22.94 21.83 -15.64
C ASN A 75 -22.06 22.64 -16.62
N ASP A 76 -21.35 23.67 -16.16
CA ASP A 76 -20.40 24.41 -16.97
C ASP A 76 -19.14 23.59 -17.21
N PHE A 77 -18.78 22.78 -16.22
CA PHE A 77 -17.66 21.84 -16.33
C PHE A 77 -18.03 20.61 -17.15
N TYR A 78 -17.07 20.05 -17.85
CA TYR A 78 -17.24 18.86 -18.65
C TYR A 78 -17.85 17.70 -17.84
N ARG A 79 -19.08 17.30 -18.17
CA ARG A 79 -19.86 16.27 -17.46
C ARG A 79 -19.89 16.47 -15.95
N SER A 80 -19.76 17.69 -15.46
CA SER A 80 -19.69 18.03 -14.03
C SER A 80 -18.63 17.22 -13.24
N MET A 81 -17.57 16.72 -13.89
CA MET A 81 -16.64 15.78 -13.27
C MET A 81 -15.87 16.41 -12.12
N LEU A 82 -15.32 17.62 -12.33
CA LEU A 82 -14.53 18.33 -11.32
C LEU A 82 -15.40 18.78 -10.14
N PRO A 83 -16.57 19.43 -10.34
CA PRO A 83 -17.49 19.76 -9.25
C PRO A 83 -17.97 18.51 -8.47
N ASN A 84 -18.27 17.41 -9.17
CA ASN A 84 -18.70 16.18 -8.53
C ASN A 84 -17.58 15.53 -7.68
N HIS A 85 -16.33 15.68 -8.09
CA HIS A 85 -15.20 15.25 -7.28
C HIS A 85 -15.21 15.97 -5.92
N PHE A 86 -15.27 17.29 -5.91
CA PHE A 86 -15.30 18.09 -4.68
C PHE A 86 -16.58 17.84 -3.87
N LYS A 87 -17.74 17.71 -4.52
CA LYS A 87 -18.99 17.34 -3.87
C LYS A 87 -18.88 16.00 -3.15
N ASN A 88 -18.31 14.99 -3.81
CA ASN A 88 -18.12 13.68 -3.18
C ASN A 88 -17.14 13.78 -2.00
N LEU A 89 -16.04 14.51 -2.12
CA LEU A 89 -15.11 14.74 -1.01
C LEU A 89 -15.80 15.41 0.19
N ALA A 90 -16.67 16.40 -0.06
CA ALA A 90 -17.34 17.14 0.99
C ALA A 90 -18.39 16.31 1.75
N PHE A 91 -19.07 15.39 1.09
CA PHE A 91 -20.24 14.70 1.66
C PHE A 91 -20.10 13.19 1.79
N ASP A 92 -19.35 12.52 0.89
CA ASP A 92 -19.15 11.08 0.90
C ASP A 92 -17.90 10.71 0.08
N PHE A 93 -16.73 10.86 0.68
CA PHE A 93 -15.45 10.65 -0.01
C PHE A 93 -15.28 9.21 -0.54
N LEU A 94 -16.00 8.23 0.02
CA LEU A 94 -15.95 6.84 -0.43
C LEU A 94 -16.49 6.66 -1.87
N LYS A 95 -17.31 7.60 -2.35
CA LYS A 95 -17.78 7.65 -3.74
C LYS A 95 -16.78 8.25 -4.70
N THR A 96 -15.75 8.91 -4.19
CA THR A 96 -14.73 9.55 -5.02
C THR A 96 -13.82 8.51 -5.63
N LYS A 97 -13.59 8.61 -6.94
CA LYS A 97 -12.62 7.78 -7.66
C LYS A 97 -11.31 8.54 -7.79
N PHE A 98 -10.22 7.86 -7.46
CA PHE A 98 -8.87 8.41 -7.50
C PHE A 98 -7.99 7.66 -8.49
N PHE A 99 -6.94 8.29 -8.96
CA PHE A 99 -5.93 7.74 -9.87
C PHE A 99 -6.54 7.10 -11.12
N ASP A 100 -6.10 5.93 -11.49
CA ASP A 100 -6.50 5.21 -12.71
C ASP A 100 -8.00 4.83 -12.74
N GLN A 101 -8.68 4.87 -11.60
CA GLN A 101 -10.12 4.69 -11.53
C GLN A 101 -10.89 5.97 -11.86
N SER A 102 -10.21 7.13 -11.94
CA SER A 102 -10.81 8.43 -12.16
C SER A 102 -10.70 8.86 -13.62
N LYS A 103 -11.84 8.90 -14.31
CA LYS A 103 -11.92 9.55 -15.63
C LYS A 103 -11.63 11.07 -15.60
N LEU A 104 -11.72 11.68 -14.42
CA LEU A 104 -11.35 13.09 -14.22
C LEU A 104 -9.85 13.30 -14.44
N ARG A 105 -9.01 12.35 -14.02
CA ARG A 105 -7.56 12.44 -14.23
C ARG A 105 -7.21 12.50 -15.71
N GLU A 106 -7.84 11.65 -16.55
CA GLU A 106 -7.67 11.70 -18.00
C GLU A 106 -8.01 13.10 -18.56
N ARG A 107 -9.10 13.74 -18.04
CA ARG A 107 -9.50 15.07 -18.47
C ARG A 107 -8.53 16.17 -18.02
N ILE A 108 -7.94 16.01 -16.85
CA ILE A 108 -6.90 16.92 -16.36
C ILE A 108 -5.65 16.82 -17.25
N GLU A 109 -5.21 15.61 -17.59
CA GLU A 109 -4.08 15.35 -18.47
C GLU A 109 -4.31 15.87 -19.90
N GLU A 110 -5.55 15.74 -20.41
CA GLU A 110 -5.96 16.26 -21.73
C GLU A 110 -6.31 17.74 -21.73
N ASN A 111 -6.27 18.42 -20.58
CA ASN A 111 -6.68 19.83 -20.40
C ASN A 111 -8.09 20.11 -20.93
N THR A 112 -9.04 19.19 -20.69
CA THR A 112 -10.42 19.27 -21.20
C THR A 112 -11.42 19.43 -20.06
N PHE A 113 -11.70 20.66 -19.66
CA PHE A 113 -12.54 20.98 -18.50
C PHE A 113 -13.95 21.45 -18.84
N TYR A 114 -14.22 21.84 -20.07
CA TYR A 114 -15.51 22.34 -20.54
C TYR A 114 -15.84 21.85 -21.95
N SER A 115 -17.11 21.99 -22.35
CA SER A 115 -17.56 21.69 -23.71
C SER A 115 -17.26 22.87 -24.66
N LYS A 116 -16.93 22.59 -25.93
CA LYS A 116 -16.71 23.59 -26.97
C LYS A 116 -17.90 24.54 -27.17
N SER A 117 -19.12 24.12 -26.83
CA SER A 117 -20.36 24.84 -26.97
C SER A 117 -20.61 25.92 -25.89
N LYS A 118 -19.80 25.98 -24.85
CA LYS A 118 -19.92 26.98 -23.77
C LYS A 118 -19.48 28.36 -24.27
N SER A 119 -20.07 29.45 -23.69
CA SER A 119 -19.70 30.82 -24.01
C SER A 119 -18.24 31.11 -23.59
N GLU A 120 -17.62 32.09 -24.26
CA GLU A 120 -16.22 32.45 -23.94
C GLU A 120 -16.06 33.00 -22.51
N ASP A 121 -17.08 33.71 -22.00
CA ASP A 121 -17.08 34.20 -20.63
C ASP A 121 -16.99 33.05 -19.60
N VAL A 122 -17.78 31.99 -19.80
CA VAL A 122 -17.77 30.78 -18.95
C VAL A 122 -16.45 30.04 -19.07
N LYS A 123 -15.89 29.91 -20.27
CA LYS A 123 -14.58 29.27 -20.47
C LYS A 123 -13.47 30.02 -19.72
N THR A 124 -13.45 31.38 -19.87
CA THR A 124 -12.48 32.22 -19.17
C THR A 124 -12.62 32.11 -17.65
N ALA A 125 -13.85 32.11 -17.14
CA ALA A 125 -14.10 31.94 -15.72
C ALA A 125 -13.60 30.57 -15.21
N ILE A 126 -13.85 29.51 -15.96
CA ILE A 126 -13.34 28.16 -15.62
C ILE A 126 -11.80 28.19 -15.60
N GLU A 127 -11.14 28.70 -16.65
CA GLU A 127 -9.68 28.76 -16.72
C GLU A 127 -9.05 29.51 -15.55
N GLN A 128 -9.69 30.57 -15.08
CA GLN A 128 -9.23 31.30 -13.90
C GLN A 128 -9.36 30.50 -12.60
N THR A 129 -10.34 29.61 -12.50
CA THR A 129 -10.55 28.75 -11.31
C THR A 129 -9.71 27.50 -11.33
N LEU A 130 -9.23 27.05 -12.50
CA LEU A 130 -8.49 25.79 -12.62
C LEU A 130 -7.23 25.70 -11.73
N PRO A 131 -6.33 26.68 -11.65
CA PRO A 131 -5.11 26.53 -10.87
C PRO A 131 -5.37 26.14 -9.41
N PRO A 132 -6.20 26.87 -8.63
CA PRO A 132 -6.49 26.50 -7.26
C PRO A 132 -7.29 25.17 -7.16
N LEU A 133 -8.19 24.86 -8.10
CA LEU A 133 -8.94 23.60 -8.09
C LEU A 133 -8.04 22.40 -8.36
N LEU A 134 -7.07 22.51 -9.28
CA LEU A 134 -6.10 21.45 -9.56
C LEU A 134 -5.13 21.22 -8.42
N GLU A 135 -4.77 22.29 -7.69
CA GLU A 135 -3.98 22.16 -6.46
C GLU A 135 -4.74 21.37 -5.40
N LEU A 136 -6.02 21.72 -5.16
CA LEU A 136 -6.90 20.97 -4.24
C LEU A 136 -7.12 19.52 -4.68
N TYR A 137 -7.26 19.26 -5.99
CA TYR A 137 -7.34 17.92 -6.54
C TYR A 137 -6.07 17.12 -6.20
N THR A 138 -4.89 17.68 -6.46
CA THR A 138 -3.61 17.04 -6.16
C THR A 138 -3.44 16.78 -4.65
N GLN A 139 -3.87 17.70 -3.80
CA GLN A 139 -3.87 17.52 -2.35
C GLN A 139 -4.78 16.36 -1.95
N SER A 140 -5.96 16.23 -2.57
CA SER A 140 -6.88 15.11 -2.29
C SER A 140 -6.29 13.76 -2.68
N GLU A 141 -5.56 13.66 -3.79
CA GLU A 141 -4.87 12.43 -4.20
C GLU A 141 -3.78 12.02 -3.19
N LYS A 142 -3.00 12.99 -2.67
CA LYS A 142 -1.99 12.73 -1.63
C LYS A 142 -2.62 12.20 -0.34
N LEU A 143 -3.69 12.84 0.12
CA LEU A 143 -4.43 12.38 1.30
C LEU A 143 -5.01 10.97 1.10
N TYR A 144 -5.50 10.66 -0.11
CA TYR A 144 -6.02 9.33 -0.41
C TYR A 144 -4.93 8.25 -0.40
N GLN A 145 -3.71 8.57 -0.87
CA GLN A 145 -2.57 7.67 -0.76
C GLN A 145 -2.24 7.34 0.70
N GLU A 146 -2.21 8.37 1.55
CA GLU A 146 -1.95 8.18 2.98
C GLU A 146 -3.06 7.39 3.66
N PHE A 147 -4.32 7.71 3.39
CA PHE A 147 -5.49 6.99 3.90
C PHE A 147 -5.44 5.50 3.51
N THR A 148 -5.15 5.21 2.25
CA THR A 148 -5.06 3.85 1.73
C THR A 148 -3.90 3.09 2.35
N ARG A 149 -2.71 3.71 2.43
CA ARG A 149 -1.54 3.12 3.09
C ARG A 149 -1.86 2.77 4.54
N ASN A 150 -2.39 3.71 5.32
CA ASN A 150 -2.75 3.50 6.70
C ASN A 150 -3.79 2.37 6.86
N SER A 151 -4.76 2.33 5.95
CA SER A 151 -5.81 1.30 5.95
C SER A 151 -5.25 -0.09 5.65
N LEU A 152 -4.33 -0.21 4.71
CA LEU A 152 -3.64 -1.47 4.39
C LEU A 152 -2.78 -1.95 5.56
N VAL A 153 -2.01 -1.04 6.17
CA VAL A 153 -1.21 -1.36 7.35
C VAL A 153 -2.12 -1.84 8.49
N MET A 154 -3.21 -1.13 8.78
CA MET A 154 -4.14 -1.53 9.84
C MET A 154 -4.74 -2.92 9.64
N LYS A 155 -5.01 -3.33 8.39
CA LYS A 155 -5.51 -4.68 8.07
C LYS A 155 -4.48 -5.76 8.41
N SER A 156 -3.19 -5.46 8.24
CA SER A 156 -2.10 -6.42 8.44
C SER A 156 -1.60 -6.50 9.89
N LEU A 157 -1.88 -5.51 10.74
CA LEU A 157 -1.32 -5.43 12.10
C LEU A 157 -1.71 -6.61 12.98
N ILE A 158 -2.99 -7.02 12.97
CA ILE A 158 -3.45 -8.14 13.80
C ILE A 158 -2.89 -9.47 13.31
N PRO A 159 -2.97 -9.81 12.01
CA PRO A 159 -2.27 -10.96 11.46
C PRO A 159 -0.79 -11.00 11.81
N LEU A 160 -0.05 -9.89 11.70
CA LEU A 160 1.37 -9.81 12.06
C LEU A 160 1.62 -10.06 13.55
N ALA A 161 0.75 -9.53 14.43
CA ALA A 161 0.86 -9.80 15.87
C ALA A 161 0.65 -11.28 16.20
N VAL A 162 -0.30 -11.94 15.54
CA VAL A 162 -0.57 -13.38 15.70
C VAL A 162 0.57 -14.22 15.13
N LEU A 163 1.17 -13.80 14.01
CA LEU A 163 2.29 -14.49 13.37
C LEU A 163 3.48 -14.68 14.33
N LYS A 164 3.72 -13.75 15.23
CA LYS A 164 4.73 -13.87 16.28
C LYS A 164 4.48 -15.09 17.17
N HIS A 165 3.23 -15.33 17.58
CA HIS A 165 2.88 -16.47 18.42
C HIS A 165 2.96 -17.79 17.63
N ILE A 166 2.54 -17.80 16.37
CA ILE A 166 2.68 -18.94 15.48
C ILE A 166 4.16 -19.30 15.32
N ASN A 167 5.03 -18.30 15.08
CA ASN A 167 6.45 -18.52 14.94
C ASN A 167 7.07 -19.08 16.22
N ALA A 168 6.69 -18.58 17.40
CA ALA A 168 7.18 -19.10 18.68
C ALA A 168 6.78 -20.57 18.87
N SER A 169 5.53 -20.94 18.58
CA SER A 169 5.07 -22.33 18.64
C SER A 169 5.77 -23.22 17.60
N LEU A 170 6.05 -22.68 16.41
CA LEU A 170 6.79 -23.39 15.36
C LEU A 170 8.22 -23.71 15.82
N GLU A 171 8.92 -22.74 16.42
CA GLU A 171 10.27 -22.95 16.96
C GLU A 171 10.26 -24.03 18.07
N GLU A 172 9.27 -23.98 18.97
CA GLU A 172 9.13 -25.00 20.02
C GLU A 172 8.93 -26.41 19.42
N ILE A 173 8.08 -26.57 18.42
CA ILE A 173 7.85 -27.84 17.72
C ILE A 173 9.13 -28.33 17.03
N LYS A 174 9.88 -27.44 16.41
CA LYS A 174 11.16 -27.75 15.76
C LYS A 174 12.18 -28.26 16.77
N GLU A 175 12.33 -27.60 17.89
CA GLU A 175 13.24 -27.99 18.96
C GLU A 175 12.85 -29.35 19.54
N GLN A 176 11.56 -29.55 19.87
CA GLN A 176 11.06 -30.80 20.44
C GLN A 176 11.25 -32.02 19.51
N ASN A 177 11.13 -31.83 18.21
CA ASN A 177 11.19 -32.91 17.22
C ASN A 177 12.52 -32.96 16.45
N ASN A 178 13.47 -32.07 16.77
CA ASN A 178 14.75 -31.91 16.06
C ASN A 178 14.56 -31.75 14.53
N LEU A 179 13.62 -30.85 14.14
CA LEU A 179 13.25 -30.59 12.76
C LEU A 179 13.86 -29.28 12.27
N HIS A 180 14.30 -29.27 11.02
CA HIS A 180 14.67 -28.07 10.29
C HIS A 180 13.76 -27.90 9.08
N LEU A 181 13.32 -26.66 8.81
CA LEU A 181 12.54 -26.35 7.62
C LEU A 181 13.46 -26.15 6.42
N ASN A 182 13.02 -26.59 5.24
CA ASN A 182 13.80 -26.43 4.01
C ASN A 182 14.20 -24.96 3.74
N ALA A 183 13.31 -24.02 4.03
CA ALA A 183 13.58 -22.56 3.89
C ALA A 183 14.72 -22.08 4.81
N GLU A 184 15.03 -22.79 5.89
CA GLU A 184 16.09 -22.39 6.84
C GLU A 184 17.47 -22.82 6.36
N PHE A 185 17.57 -23.90 5.56
CA PHE A 185 18.85 -24.36 5.06
C PHE A 185 19.55 -23.31 4.23
N ASN A 186 18.81 -22.63 3.33
CA ASN A 186 19.36 -21.56 2.52
C ASN A 186 19.85 -20.39 3.39
N GLN A 187 19.10 -20.03 4.45
CA GLN A 187 19.51 -18.98 5.38
C GLN A 187 20.78 -19.39 6.17
N ILE A 188 20.85 -20.63 6.66
CA ILE A 188 22.02 -21.13 7.40
C ILE A 188 23.25 -21.12 6.50
N ILE A 189 23.11 -21.59 5.25
CA ILE A 189 24.20 -21.59 4.26
C ILE A 189 24.63 -20.13 3.96
N SER A 190 23.68 -19.23 3.70
CA SER A 190 23.95 -17.84 3.41
C SER A 190 24.68 -17.15 4.57
N ASP A 191 24.22 -17.35 5.80
CA ASP A 191 24.85 -16.75 7.00
C ASP A 191 26.28 -17.30 7.20
N GLN A 192 26.50 -18.59 6.94
CA GLN A 192 27.82 -19.20 7.02
C GLN A 192 28.77 -18.64 5.96
N ILE A 193 28.30 -18.54 4.69
CA ILE A 193 29.09 -18.01 3.57
C ILE A 193 29.45 -16.55 3.80
N ARG A 194 28.54 -15.73 4.30
CA ARG A 194 28.77 -14.28 4.54
C ARG A 194 29.74 -13.99 5.66
N ASN A 195 29.81 -14.86 6.64
CA ASN A 195 30.65 -14.67 7.82
C ASN A 195 32.10 -15.16 7.65
N GLU A 196 32.39 -15.90 6.57
CA GLU A 196 33.73 -16.39 6.27
C GLU A 196 34.40 -15.55 5.18
N PRO A 197 35.66 -15.08 5.36
CA PRO A 197 36.37 -14.24 4.36
C PRO A 197 36.59 -14.96 3.04
N VAL A 198 36.83 -16.27 3.07
CA VAL A 198 36.93 -17.15 1.90
C VAL A 198 36.14 -18.44 2.21
N PRO A 199 34.88 -18.53 1.82
CA PRO A 199 34.10 -19.72 2.10
C PRO A 199 34.74 -20.96 1.47
N PHE A 200 34.99 -21.96 2.27
CA PHE A 200 35.56 -23.26 1.89
C PHE A 200 34.89 -23.89 0.64
N ILE A 201 33.61 -23.58 0.44
CA ILE A 201 32.86 -24.05 -0.72
C ILE A 201 33.40 -23.48 -2.04
N TYR A 202 33.87 -22.24 -2.03
CA TYR A 202 34.48 -21.61 -3.24
C TYR A 202 35.87 -22.13 -3.55
N GLU A 203 36.68 -22.46 -2.54
CA GLU A 203 37.97 -23.11 -2.74
C GLU A 203 37.79 -24.45 -3.44
N ARG A 204 36.81 -25.25 -3.01
CA ARG A 204 36.57 -26.56 -3.58
C ARG A 204 35.88 -26.57 -4.93
N LEU A 205 34.95 -25.64 -5.18
CA LEU A 205 34.21 -25.55 -6.44
C LEU A 205 34.97 -24.77 -7.51
N GLY A 206 35.65 -23.69 -7.12
CA GLY A 206 36.37 -22.81 -8.05
C GLY A 206 37.52 -23.48 -8.78
N GLU A 207 38.20 -24.46 -8.15
CA GLU A 207 39.26 -25.22 -8.79
C GLU A 207 38.74 -26.40 -9.63
N LYS A 208 37.50 -26.85 -9.39
CA LYS A 208 36.97 -28.09 -9.98
C LYS A 208 36.23 -27.86 -11.29
N TYR A 209 35.60 -26.71 -11.47
CA TYR A 209 34.75 -26.43 -12.62
C TYR A 209 35.18 -25.13 -13.30
N SER A 210 35.49 -25.21 -14.61
CA SER A 210 35.90 -24.06 -15.44
C SER A 210 34.71 -23.40 -16.15
N TYR A 211 33.61 -24.10 -16.27
CA TYR A 211 32.40 -23.64 -16.98
C TYR A 211 31.14 -24.01 -16.16
N TYR A 212 30.24 -23.05 -16.07
CA TYR A 212 28.95 -23.19 -15.40
C TYR A 212 27.83 -22.94 -16.39
N PHE A 213 26.92 -23.90 -16.53
CA PHE A 213 25.68 -23.75 -17.27
C PHE A 213 24.54 -23.72 -16.28
N ILE A 214 23.82 -22.60 -16.24
CA ILE A 214 22.69 -22.40 -15.29
C ILE A 214 21.40 -22.45 -16.10
N ASP A 215 20.58 -23.45 -15.82
CA ASP A 215 19.20 -23.57 -16.29
C ASP A 215 18.25 -23.20 -15.14
N GLU A 216 16.98 -22.89 -15.45
CA GLU A 216 15.94 -22.52 -14.48
C GLU A 216 16.40 -21.43 -13.49
N MET A 217 17.01 -20.38 -14.01
CA MET A 217 17.64 -19.31 -13.21
C MET A 217 16.65 -18.63 -12.23
N GLN A 218 15.33 -18.69 -12.51
CA GLN A 218 14.27 -18.20 -11.63
C GLN A 218 14.14 -19.01 -10.33
N ASP A 219 14.63 -20.25 -10.33
CA ASP A 219 14.56 -21.15 -9.16
C ASP A 219 15.80 -21.00 -8.24
N THR A 220 16.75 -20.14 -8.63
CA THR A 220 17.91 -19.86 -7.80
C THR A 220 17.51 -18.99 -6.60
N SER A 221 18.00 -19.35 -5.40
CA SER A 221 17.84 -18.51 -4.22
C SER A 221 18.81 -17.32 -4.25
N VAL A 222 18.44 -16.20 -3.60
CA VAL A 222 19.33 -15.08 -3.38
C VAL A 222 20.19 -15.39 -2.15
N LEU A 223 21.28 -16.11 -2.35
CA LEU A 223 22.27 -16.39 -1.30
C LEU A 223 23.23 -15.22 -1.09
#